data_94a0b1c83af44b0f1f28d7a160527c90
#
_entry.id   94a0b1c83af44b0f1f28d7a160527c90
#
_cell.length_a   1.000
_cell.length_b   1.000
_cell.length_c   1.000
_cell.angle_alpha   90.00
_cell.angle_beta   90.00
_cell.angle_gamma   90.00
#
_symmetry.space_group_name_H-M   'P 1'
#
loop_
_entity.id
_entity.type
_entity.pdbx_description
1 polymer ?
#
loop_
_entity_poly.entity_id
_entity_poly.type
_entity_poly.pdbx_seq_one_letter_code
_entity_poly.pdbx_strand_id
1 'polypeptide(L)'
;MGVSGFVGVISFHDGWDVSKMLRYALPVLRHRGNDTAWTALLSNDNKFVIEEVKEDGNIPSGWAGLLCLYTNDASRGLVKCGNTNVAYCIEGVVVEPTEVCKLVNGNGEAPAYTSLVALTSGGELIAYRPITGLRNLVLGAYGFDLAMISNESSAINALGGEVRLFVEPGSIVRASKLNLSVSRIAGNARGKLCVMEFIYLSRPDSEVDGHPVYEFRKALARRLALGLAKWVDVDVVIGMPETGIIYGIKAAETLRKPFEYALLNIERRRSALREDLLDKVSSVHLKLSPVISAIRGRRVLLVDDSLLTGISIKEASQSLRHRAGAKEVHVAIASPRIVRSCPYGIDMPPDNQLLANAFSNYADAQKVLEVDSLTWLNLDDLYATANEAGIDRDHLCTYCLRGDKHELDL
;
A
#
# COMPACT_ATOMS: atom_id res chain seq x y z
N MET A 1 -5.70 11.36 -8.15
CA MET A 1 -5.01 10.81 -6.97
C MET A 1 -4.60 9.40 -7.32
N GLY A 2 -3.47 8.89 -6.87
CA GLY A 2 -3.05 7.54 -7.21
C GLY A 2 -2.08 6.98 -6.18
N VAL A 3 -2.30 5.71 -5.83
CA VAL A 3 -1.28 4.90 -5.15
C VAL A 3 -0.30 4.46 -6.19
N SER A 4 0.98 4.55 -5.91
CA SER A 4 2.05 4.08 -6.79
C SER A 4 3.12 3.37 -5.97
N GLY A 5 3.72 2.35 -6.56
CA GLY A 5 4.93 1.71 -6.06
C GLY A 5 6.10 2.09 -6.94
N PHE A 6 7.19 2.52 -6.36
CA PHE A 6 8.37 2.84 -7.13
C PHE A 6 9.66 2.35 -6.50
N VAL A 7 10.63 2.07 -7.33
CA VAL A 7 12.02 1.87 -6.96
C VAL A 7 12.95 2.49 -7.98
N GLY A 8 13.89 3.29 -7.50
CA GLY A 8 15.02 3.79 -8.27
C GLY A 8 16.29 3.08 -7.82
N VAL A 9 17.13 2.69 -8.77
CA VAL A 9 18.42 2.05 -8.51
C VAL A 9 19.50 2.72 -9.34
N ILE A 10 20.63 3.00 -8.71
CA ILE A 10 21.79 3.58 -9.39
C ILE A 10 23.07 2.87 -8.95
N SER A 11 23.91 2.56 -9.93
CA SER A 11 25.23 1.98 -9.70
C SER A 11 26.32 3.05 -9.62
N PHE A 12 27.21 2.92 -8.64
CA PHE A 12 28.41 3.75 -8.49
C PHE A 12 29.61 3.21 -9.29
N HIS A 13 29.53 1.94 -9.74
CA HIS A 13 30.60 1.26 -10.46
C HIS A 13 30.14 0.81 -11.85
N ASP A 14 31.06 0.81 -12.80
CA ASP A 14 30.84 0.24 -14.11
C ASP A 14 30.74 -1.29 -14.02
N GLY A 15 29.83 -1.86 -14.81
CA GLY A 15 29.63 -3.32 -14.89
C GLY A 15 28.41 -3.86 -14.15
N TRP A 16 27.73 -3.08 -13.31
CA TRP A 16 26.44 -3.45 -12.77
C TRP A 16 25.30 -3.16 -13.75
N ASP A 17 24.44 -4.16 -13.96
CA ASP A 17 23.18 -4.02 -14.70
C ASP A 17 22.01 -4.00 -13.73
N VAL A 18 21.40 -2.83 -13.54
CA VAL A 18 20.29 -2.65 -12.60
C VAL A 18 18.95 -3.15 -13.15
N SER A 19 18.86 -3.50 -14.43
CA SER A 19 17.61 -3.98 -15.07
C SER A 19 17.03 -5.20 -14.36
N LYS A 20 17.89 -6.14 -13.94
CA LYS A 20 17.49 -7.33 -13.20
C LYS A 20 16.87 -6.98 -11.85
N MET A 21 17.41 -6.00 -11.15
CA MET A 21 16.87 -5.53 -9.88
C MET A 21 15.49 -4.91 -10.06
N LEU A 22 15.32 -4.04 -11.05
CA LEU A 22 14.01 -3.46 -11.36
C LEU A 22 12.99 -4.56 -11.69
N ARG A 23 13.38 -5.58 -12.44
CA ARG A 23 12.51 -6.72 -12.72
C ARG A 23 12.09 -7.49 -11.46
N TYR A 24 13.02 -7.72 -10.52
CA TYR A 24 12.70 -8.38 -9.25
C TYR A 24 11.86 -7.50 -8.31
N ALA A 25 11.93 -6.18 -8.43
CA ALA A 25 11.11 -5.27 -7.65
C ALA A 25 9.63 -5.25 -8.11
N LEU A 26 9.36 -5.58 -9.38
CA LEU A 26 8.02 -5.52 -9.95
C LEU A 26 6.99 -6.34 -9.15
N PRO A 27 7.15 -7.65 -8.90
CA PRO A 27 6.21 -8.42 -8.11
C PRO A 27 6.11 -7.95 -6.66
N VAL A 28 7.18 -7.37 -6.10
CA VAL A 28 7.19 -6.85 -4.73
C VAL A 28 6.31 -5.61 -4.58
N LEU A 29 6.28 -4.75 -5.60
CA LEU A 29 5.52 -3.49 -5.59
C LEU A 29 4.12 -3.59 -6.22
N ARG A 30 3.72 -4.77 -6.71
CA ARG A 30 2.46 -4.99 -7.44
C ARG A 30 1.22 -4.53 -6.65
N HIS A 31 1.22 -4.68 -5.35
CA HIS A 31 0.10 -4.27 -4.49
C HIS A 31 -0.17 -2.75 -4.50
N ARG A 32 0.77 -1.94 -5.01
CA ARG A 32 0.66 -0.48 -5.16
C ARG A 32 0.30 -0.02 -6.57
N GLY A 33 0.06 -0.90 -7.51
CA GLY A 33 -0.23 -0.51 -8.90
C GLY A 33 -0.84 -1.63 -9.73
N ASN A 34 -0.81 -1.44 -11.04
CA ASN A 34 -1.31 -2.39 -12.02
C ASN A 34 -0.24 -3.44 -12.40
N ASP A 35 -0.62 -4.41 -13.24
CA ASP A 35 0.29 -5.46 -13.73
C ASP A 35 1.33 -4.95 -14.74
N THR A 36 1.19 -3.73 -15.23
CA THR A 36 2.13 -3.08 -16.14
C THR A 36 2.97 -2.06 -15.37
N ALA A 37 4.29 -2.19 -15.48
CA ALA A 37 5.23 -1.23 -14.94
C ALA A 37 5.72 -0.28 -16.03
N TRP A 38 5.97 0.95 -15.64
CA TRP A 38 6.66 1.93 -16.46
C TRP A 38 8.11 2.04 -15.97
N THR A 39 9.06 1.98 -16.90
CA THR A 39 10.48 2.01 -16.58
C THR A 39 11.21 3.10 -17.35
N ALA A 40 12.20 3.71 -16.72
CA ALA A 40 13.17 4.57 -17.35
C ALA A 40 14.58 4.12 -16.96
N LEU A 41 15.49 4.01 -17.92
CA LEU A 41 16.85 3.54 -17.71
C LEU A 41 17.87 4.39 -18.42
N LEU A 42 19.07 4.42 -17.87
CA LEU A 42 20.28 4.86 -18.52
C LEU A 42 21.15 3.66 -18.86
N SER A 43 21.31 3.41 -20.14
CA SER A 43 22.17 2.34 -20.65
C SER A 43 23.65 2.69 -20.49
N ASN A 44 24.54 1.72 -20.68
CA ASN A 44 25.98 1.91 -20.56
C ASN A 44 26.57 2.89 -21.60
N ASP A 45 25.88 3.06 -22.73
CA ASP A 45 26.18 4.08 -23.75
C ASP A 45 25.45 5.41 -23.53
N ASN A 46 24.93 5.64 -22.30
CA ASN A 46 24.22 6.82 -21.86
C ASN A 46 22.95 7.15 -22.67
N LYS A 47 22.34 6.16 -23.29
CA LYS A 47 21.01 6.33 -23.88
C LYS A 47 19.94 6.27 -22.80
N PHE A 48 19.02 7.23 -22.86
CA PHE A 48 17.87 7.30 -21.97
C PHE A 48 16.71 6.54 -22.62
N VAL A 49 16.35 5.37 -22.06
CA VAL A 49 15.33 4.46 -22.59
C VAL A 49 14.13 4.45 -21.65
N ILE A 50 12.93 4.53 -22.24
CA ILE A 50 11.67 4.52 -21.50
C ILE A 50 10.79 3.45 -22.12
N GLU A 51 10.27 2.54 -21.31
CA GLU A 51 9.43 1.42 -21.76
C GLU A 51 8.33 1.09 -20.75
N GLU A 52 7.23 0.56 -21.25
CA GLU A 52 6.24 -0.14 -20.46
C GLU A 52 6.58 -1.64 -20.44
N VAL A 53 6.63 -2.21 -19.26
CA VAL A 53 7.07 -3.59 -19.03
C VAL A 53 5.99 -4.36 -18.30
N LYS A 54 5.56 -5.49 -18.89
CA LYS A 54 4.75 -6.50 -18.21
C LYS A 54 5.64 -7.42 -17.38
N GLU A 55 5.07 -8.17 -16.46
CA GLU A 55 5.78 -9.07 -15.53
C GLU A 55 6.80 -9.98 -16.23
N ASP A 56 6.44 -10.51 -17.42
CA ASP A 56 7.31 -11.39 -18.22
C ASP A 56 8.15 -10.62 -19.26
N GLY A 57 8.04 -9.27 -19.27
CA GLY A 57 8.74 -8.41 -20.22
C GLY A 57 10.23 -8.29 -19.93
N ASN A 58 11.00 -7.98 -20.98
CA ASN A 58 12.42 -7.69 -20.83
C ASN A 58 12.62 -6.21 -20.49
N ILE A 59 13.46 -5.92 -19.50
CA ILE A 59 13.91 -4.56 -19.17
C ILE A 59 15.30 -4.38 -19.81
N PRO A 60 15.51 -3.32 -20.62
CA PRO A 60 16.82 -3.05 -21.21
C PRO A 60 17.92 -2.91 -20.17
N SER A 61 19.15 -3.29 -20.53
CA SER A 61 20.31 -3.18 -19.65
C SER A 61 20.68 -1.71 -19.36
N GLY A 62 21.03 -1.41 -18.12
CA GLY A 62 21.40 -0.05 -17.72
C GLY A 62 22.10 -0.01 -16.36
N TRP A 63 22.83 1.10 -16.10
CA TRP A 63 23.53 1.33 -14.83
C TRP A 63 22.72 2.17 -13.84
N ALA A 64 21.68 2.83 -14.29
CA ALA A 64 20.71 3.51 -13.46
C ALA A 64 19.31 3.31 -14.03
N GLY A 65 18.31 3.15 -13.16
CA GLY A 65 16.95 2.91 -13.60
C GLY A 65 15.91 3.26 -12.55
N LEU A 66 14.71 3.51 -13.04
CA LEU A 66 13.49 3.78 -12.29
C LEU A 66 12.40 2.83 -12.75
N LEU A 67 11.73 2.17 -11.81
CA LEU A 67 10.51 1.39 -12.01
C LEU A 67 9.35 2.09 -11.31
N CYS A 68 8.22 2.22 -11.97
CA CYS A 68 6.97 2.76 -11.44
C CYS A 68 5.81 1.83 -11.75
N LEU A 69 5.12 1.34 -10.71
CA LEU A 69 3.79 0.76 -10.82
C LEU A 69 2.78 1.80 -10.34
N TYR A 70 1.66 1.92 -11.01
CA TYR A 70 0.72 3.02 -10.79
C TYR A 70 -0.72 2.57 -11.03
N THR A 71 -1.66 3.22 -10.31
CA THR A 71 -3.11 3.06 -10.54
C THR A 71 -3.68 4.17 -11.42
N ASN A 72 -2.94 5.28 -11.57
CA ASN A 72 -3.32 6.44 -12.36
C ASN A 72 -2.18 6.87 -13.28
N ASP A 73 -2.43 7.00 -14.56
CA ASP A 73 -1.44 7.41 -15.58
C ASP A 73 -0.73 8.73 -15.27
N ALA A 74 -1.41 9.66 -14.61
CA ALA A 74 -0.82 10.93 -14.18
C ALA A 74 0.25 10.78 -13.06
N SER A 75 0.41 9.58 -12.50
CA SER A 75 1.45 9.32 -11.48
C SER A 75 2.84 9.11 -12.07
N ARG A 76 2.98 9.10 -13.39
CA ARG A 76 4.25 8.94 -14.08
C ARG A 76 4.38 9.87 -15.27
N GLY A 77 5.58 10.14 -15.70
CA GLY A 77 5.77 10.94 -16.89
C GLY A 77 7.21 11.18 -17.28
N LEU A 78 7.33 11.80 -18.45
CA LEU A 78 8.57 12.35 -18.99
C LEU A 78 8.40 13.86 -19.18
N VAL A 79 9.32 14.63 -18.65
CA VAL A 79 9.33 16.08 -18.79
C VAL A 79 10.71 16.57 -19.19
N LYS A 80 10.78 17.66 -19.94
CA LYS A 80 12.04 18.32 -20.28
C LYS A 80 12.27 19.52 -19.36
N CYS A 81 13.29 19.43 -18.52
CA CYS A 81 13.68 20.47 -17.58
C CYS A 81 14.95 21.17 -18.10
N GLY A 82 14.77 22.26 -18.81
CA GLY A 82 15.88 22.92 -19.55
C GLY A 82 16.39 22.00 -20.67
N ASN A 83 17.65 21.57 -20.58
CA ASN A 83 18.28 20.66 -21.54
C ASN A 83 18.25 19.20 -21.11
N THR A 84 17.69 18.90 -19.94
CA THR A 84 17.68 17.54 -19.36
C THR A 84 16.29 16.91 -19.48
N ASN A 85 16.22 15.69 -19.98
CA ASN A 85 15.01 14.87 -19.90
C ASN A 85 14.93 14.22 -18.50
N VAL A 86 13.74 14.24 -17.91
CA VAL A 86 13.48 13.74 -16.57
C VAL A 86 12.30 12.77 -16.63
N ALA A 87 12.55 11.50 -16.35
CA ALA A 87 11.52 10.52 -16.11
C ALA A 87 11.17 10.52 -14.63
N TYR A 88 9.89 10.50 -14.27
CA TYR A 88 9.46 10.57 -12.88
C TYR A 88 8.29 9.66 -12.56
N CYS A 89 8.21 9.27 -11.28
CA CYS A 89 7.07 8.62 -10.67
C CYS A 89 6.71 9.37 -9.38
N ILE A 90 5.42 9.54 -9.14
CA ILE A 90 4.89 10.20 -7.96
C ILE A 90 3.89 9.31 -7.24
N GLU A 91 3.81 9.46 -5.92
CA GLU A 91 2.78 8.88 -5.08
C GLU A 91 2.11 9.98 -4.25
N GLY A 92 0.78 10.06 -4.32
CA GLY A 92 0.00 11.06 -3.58
C GLY A 92 -0.89 11.91 -4.47
N VAL A 93 -0.88 13.21 -4.24
CA VAL A 93 -1.61 14.19 -5.06
C VAL A 93 -0.83 14.43 -6.35
N VAL A 94 -1.51 14.36 -7.50
CA VAL A 94 -0.89 14.59 -8.80
C VAL A 94 -0.38 16.04 -8.87
N VAL A 95 0.86 16.21 -9.32
CA VAL A 95 1.51 17.51 -9.54
C VAL A 95 1.76 17.75 -11.02
N GLU A 96 1.82 19.02 -11.41
CA GLU A 96 2.12 19.39 -12.78
C GLU A 96 3.59 19.10 -13.13
N PRO A 97 3.90 18.72 -14.38
CA PRO A 97 5.28 18.47 -14.82
C PRO A 97 6.25 19.62 -14.56
N THR A 98 5.76 20.86 -14.55
CA THR A 98 6.54 22.05 -14.21
C THR A 98 7.02 22.08 -12.76
N GLU A 99 6.22 21.53 -11.83
CA GLU A 99 6.59 21.39 -10.42
C GLU A 99 7.66 20.33 -10.24
N VAL A 100 7.60 19.25 -11.00
CA VAL A 100 8.68 18.25 -11.06
C VAL A 100 10.00 18.90 -11.47
N CYS A 101 9.98 19.73 -12.53
CA CYS A 101 11.18 20.46 -12.96
C CYS A 101 11.72 21.42 -11.90
N LYS A 102 10.85 22.15 -11.20
CA LYS A 102 11.25 23.03 -10.11
C LYS A 102 11.97 22.26 -9.01
N LEU A 103 11.41 21.12 -8.59
CA LEU A 103 11.98 20.26 -7.55
C LEU A 103 13.34 19.68 -7.99
N VAL A 104 13.42 19.15 -9.21
CA VAL A 104 14.66 18.59 -9.78
C VAL A 104 15.77 19.64 -9.86
N ASN A 105 15.44 20.86 -10.24
CA ASN A 105 16.40 21.97 -10.35
C ASN A 105 16.68 22.66 -8.99
N GLY A 106 16.02 22.25 -7.90
CA GLY A 106 16.20 22.88 -6.59
C GLY A 106 15.55 24.24 -6.44
N ASN A 107 14.58 24.57 -7.31
CA ASN A 107 13.91 25.86 -7.36
C ASN A 107 12.41 25.72 -7.08
N GLY A 108 11.86 26.52 -6.16
CA GLY A 108 10.42 26.60 -5.89
C GLY A 108 9.96 25.84 -4.65
N GLU A 109 8.66 25.93 -4.38
CA GLU A 109 8.03 25.20 -3.27
C GLU A 109 7.91 23.72 -3.59
N ALA A 110 8.24 22.89 -2.62
CA ALA A 110 8.13 21.44 -2.75
C ALA A 110 6.68 20.98 -2.47
N PRO A 111 6.14 20.01 -3.21
CA PRO A 111 4.77 19.53 -3.02
C PRO A 111 4.57 18.93 -1.62
N ALA A 112 3.50 19.38 -0.93
CA ALA A 112 3.28 19.01 0.47
C ALA A 112 2.77 17.58 0.67
N TYR A 113 2.08 17.00 -0.34
CA TYR A 113 1.39 15.70 -0.22
C TYR A 113 1.87 14.65 -1.21
N THR A 114 2.96 14.91 -1.92
CA THR A 114 3.43 14.06 -3.01
C THR A 114 4.87 13.66 -2.80
N SER A 115 5.11 12.36 -2.71
CA SER A 115 6.44 11.77 -2.84
C SER A 115 6.79 11.63 -4.31
N LEU A 116 8.06 11.85 -4.65
CA LEU A 116 8.56 11.80 -6.01
C LEU A 116 9.86 11.03 -6.08
N VAL A 117 10.02 10.25 -7.14
CA VAL A 117 11.33 9.74 -7.59
C VAL A 117 11.49 10.08 -9.06
N ALA A 118 12.67 10.51 -9.44
CA ALA A 118 13.00 10.92 -10.80
C ALA A 118 14.38 10.46 -11.22
N LEU A 119 14.51 10.06 -12.49
CA LEU A 119 15.78 9.74 -13.13
C LEU A 119 16.01 10.76 -14.26
N THR A 120 17.14 11.44 -14.22
CA THR A 120 17.52 12.42 -15.23
C THR A 120 18.36 11.76 -16.34
N SER A 121 18.26 12.30 -17.56
CA SER A 121 19.14 11.86 -18.66
C SER A 121 20.62 12.21 -18.42
N GLY A 122 20.91 13.04 -17.42
CA GLY A 122 22.27 13.32 -16.95
C GLY A 122 22.81 12.32 -15.94
N GLY A 123 22.04 11.29 -15.56
CA GLY A 123 22.49 10.23 -14.67
C GLY A 123 22.36 10.57 -13.18
N GLU A 124 21.38 11.36 -12.81
CA GLU A 124 21.04 11.62 -11.42
C GLU A 124 19.71 10.99 -11.09
N LEU A 125 19.68 10.20 -10.01
CA LEU A 125 18.46 9.69 -9.37
C LEU A 125 18.11 10.64 -8.21
N ILE A 126 16.90 11.20 -8.26
CA ILE A 126 16.43 12.21 -7.31
C ILE A 126 15.16 11.68 -6.67
N ALA A 127 15.02 11.80 -5.35
CA ALA A 127 13.77 11.48 -4.68
C ALA A 127 13.46 12.50 -3.59
N TYR A 128 12.18 12.77 -3.43
CA TYR A 128 11.66 13.74 -2.48
C TYR A 128 10.59 13.13 -1.60
N ARG A 129 10.71 13.31 -0.29
CA ARG A 129 9.67 13.01 0.69
C ARG A 129 8.94 14.29 1.08
N PRO A 130 7.58 14.33 0.97
CA PRO A 130 6.82 15.54 1.29
C PRO A 130 6.96 15.93 2.77
N ILE A 131 6.86 17.24 3.04
CA ILE A 131 6.95 17.81 4.39
C ILE A 131 5.89 17.24 5.33
N THR A 132 4.72 16.84 4.81
CA THR A 132 3.67 16.22 5.59
C THR A 132 4.04 14.85 6.16
N GLY A 133 5.07 14.18 5.59
CA GLY A 133 5.50 12.85 6.01
C GLY A 133 4.58 11.70 5.64
N LEU A 134 3.40 11.97 5.04
CA LEU A 134 2.33 11.00 4.77
C LEU A 134 2.74 9.88 3.82
N ARG A 135 3.81 10.10 3.04
CA ARG A 135 4.37 9.11 2.12
C ARG A 135 5.73 8.67 2.61
N ASN A 136 5.90 7.37 2.71
CA ASN A 136 7.17 6.79 3.09
C ASN A 136 8.20 6.96 1.98
N LEU A 137 9.45 7.13 2.34
CA LEU A 137 10.58 7.12 1.41
C LEU A 137 11.80 6.54 2.11
N VAL A 138 12.39 5.54 1.47
CA VAL A 138 13.47 4.75 2.06
C VAL A 138 14.68 4.79 1.14
N LEU A 139 15.84 5.11 1.70
CA LEU A 139 17.13 4.96 1.06
C LEU A 139 17.77 3.66 1.55
N GLY A 140 18.16 2.82 0.62
CA GLY A 140 18.90 1.59 0.86
C GLY A 140 20.14 1.49 0.01
N ALA A 141 20.93 0.47 0.27
CA ALA A 141 22.16 0.20 -0.45
C ALA A 141 22.40 -1.31 -0.59
N TYR A 142 23.07 -1.70 -1.66
CA TYR A 142 23.71 -3.01 -1.77
C TYR A 142 25.21 -2.81 -1.69
N GLY A 143 25.79 -3.10 -0.51
CA GLY A 143 27.17 -2.77 -0.21
C GLY A 143 27.48 -1.29 -0.44
N PHE A 144 28.58 -1.03 -1.15
CA PHE A 144 28.98 0.30 -1.62
C PHE A 144 28.75 0.49 -3.12
N ASP A 145 28.17 -0.51 -3.79
CA ASP A 145 28.05 -0.54 -5.25
C ASP A 145 26.78 0.13 -5.76
N LEU A 146 25.68 -0.01 -5.01
CA LEU A 146 24.36 0.45 -5.46
C LEU A 146 23.66 1.28 -4.39
N ALA A 147 23.05 2.38 -4.81
CA ALA A 147 22.01 3.05 -4.02
C ALA A 147 20.63 2.68 -4.56
N MET A 148 19.67 2.51 -3.66
CA MET A 148 18.29 2.15 -3.94
C MET A 148 17.36 3.10 -3.21
N ILE A 149 16.32 3.58 -3.88
CA ILE A 149 15.32 4.46 -3.29
C ILE A 149 13.94 3.88 -3.60
N SER A 150 13.11 3.70 -2.57
CA SER A 150 11.76 3.18 -2.73
C SER A 150 10.80 3.78 -1.71
N ASN A 151 9.51 3.73 -1.99
CA ASN A 151 8.47 4.01 -0.99
C ASN A 151 8.10 2.78 -0.14
N GLU A 152 8.70 1.61 -0.43
CA GLU A 152 8.57 0.36 0.34
C GLU A 152 9.93 -0.18 0.77
N SER A 153 10.15 -0.37 2.07
CA SER A 153 11.39 -0.97 2.58
C SER A 153 11.55 -2.42 2.13
N SER A 154 10.44 -3.15 1.99
CA SER A 154 10.43 -4.53 1.47
C SER A 154 10.98 -4.64 0.04
N ALA A 155 10.84 -3.61 -0.80
CA ALA A 155 11.44 -3.61 -2.12
C ALA A 155 12.98 -3.61 -2.06
N ILE A 156 13.56 -2.83 -1.15
CA ILE A 156 15.01 -2.80 -0.93
C ILE A 156 15.50 -4.15 -0.42
N ASN A 157 14.83 -4.71 0.59
CA ASN A 157 15.18 -6.00 1.18
C ASN A 157 15.08 -7.16 0.16
N ALA A 158 14.01 -7.17 -0.66
CA ALA A 158 13.80 -8.19 -1.69
C ALA A 158 14.88 -8.16 -2.79
N LEU A 159 15.47 -6.99 -3.03
CA LEU A 159 16.59 -6.82 -3.96
C LEU A 159 17.96 -7.19 -3.34
N GLY A 160 17.97 -7.72 -2.10
CA GLY A 160 19.19 -8.04 -1.37
C GLY A 160 19.91 -6.83 -0.79
N GLY A 161 19.29 -5.66 -0.85
CA GLY A 161 19.82 -4.44 -0.24
C GLY A 161 19.51 -4.35 1.25
N GLU A 162 20.13 -3.38 1.90
CA GLU A 162 19.87 -3.03 3.30
C GLU A 162 19.28 -1.63 3.37
N VAL A 163 18.26 -1.46 4.20
CA VAL A 163 17.73 -0.13 4.54
C VAL A 163 18.82 0.65 5.29
N ARG A 164 19.16 1.82 4.80
CA ARG A 164 20.17 2.72 5.40
C ARG A 164 19.51 3.88 6.12
N LEU A 165 18.39 4.39 5.58
CA LEU A 165 17.75 5.57 6.11
C LEU A 165 16.27 5.61 5.71
N PHE A 166 15.39 5.85 6.66
CA PHE A 166 14.06 6.40 6.39
C PHE A 166 14.22 7.91 6.20
N VAL A 167 13.97 8.37 4.99
CA VAL A 167 14.20 9.77 4.60
C VAL A 167 13.27 10.67 5.39
N GLU A 168 13.78 11.69 6.06
CA GLU A 168 12.97 12.59 6.86
C GLU A 168 11.98 13.42 6.02
N PRO A 169 10.79 13.78 6.55
CA PRO A 169 9.85 14.67 5.87
C PRO A 169 10.50 15.98 5.42
N GLY A 170 10.15 16.45 4.22
CA GLY A 170 10.72 17.65 3.63
C GLY A 170 12.14 17.50 3.09
N SER A 171 12.64 16.27 2.94
CA SER A 171 14.00 16.01 2.48
C SER A 171 14.04 15.49 1.04
N ILE A 172 15.13 15.81 0.36
CA ILE A 172 15.48 15.34 -0.97
C ILE A 172 16.74 14.47 -0.92
N VAL A 173 16.69 13.34 -1.62
CA VAL A 173 17.84 12.48 -1.87
C VAL A 173 18.31 12.71 -3.30
N ARG A 174 19.61 12.86 -3.50
CA ARG A 174 20.26 12.94 -4.80
C ARG A 174 21.39 11.93 -4.88
N ALA A 175 21.33 11.06 -5.87
CA ALA A 175 22.32 10.04 -6.12
C ALA A 175 22.81 10.11 -7.57
N SER A 176 24.12 10.15 -7.76
CA SER A 176 24.79 10.07 -9.05
C SER A 176 25.99 9.11 -8.93
N LYS A 177 26.67 8.79 -10.03
CA LYS A 177 27.91 7.96 -9.96
C LYS A 177 28.97 8.49 -8.98
N LEU A 178 28.97 9.79 -8.71
CA LEU A 178 30.03 10.46 -7.95
C LEU A 178 29.58 10.93 -6.56
N ASN A 179 28.30 10.97 -6.29
CA ASN A 179 27.78 11.58 -5.07
C ASN A 179 26.45 10.96 -4.64
N LEU A 180 26.30 10.82 -3.34
CA LEU A 180 25.04 10.50 -2.66
C LEU A 180 24.84 11.53 -1.55
N SER A 181 23.75 12.27 -1.60
CA SER A 181 23.43 13.29 -0.59
C SER A 181 21.97 13.24 -0.19
N VAL A 182 21.73 13.60 1.07
CA VAL A 182 20.39 13.80 1.63
C VAL A 182 20.37 15.19 2.24
N SER A 183 19.43 16.02 1.84
CA SER A 183 19.30 17.39 2.37
C SER A 183 17.85 17.73 2.61
N ARG A 184 17.57 18.47 3.69
CA ARG A 184 16.25 19.00 3.97
C ARG A 184 16.04 20.28 3.16
N ILE A 185 14.96 20.37 2.41
CA ILE A 185 14.62 21.52 1.57
C ILE A 185 13.34 22.24 2.01
N ALA A 186 12.55 21.64 2.91
CA ALA A 186 11.29 22.21 3.40
C ALA A 186 11.15 21.98 4.92
N GLY A 187 10.84 23.05 5.64
CA GLY A 187 10.36 23.11 7.03
C GLY A 187 11.16 22.34 8.10
N ASN A 188 10.71 22.48 9.35
CA ASN A 188 11.16 21.68 10.51
C ASN A 188 10.06 20.81 11.09
N ALA A 189 8.95 20.59 10.36
CA ALA A 189 7.82 19.85 10.86
C ALA A 189 8.17 18.37 11.06
N ARG A 190 7.76 17.81 12.17
CA ARG A 190 7.62 16.37 12.33
C ARG A 190 6.41 15.96 11.47
N GLY A 191 6.63 15.31 10.35
CA GLY A 191 5.55 14.83 9.51
C GLY A 191 4.62 13.86 10.23
N LYS A 192 3.51 13.52 9.58
CA LYS A 192 2.54 12.52 10.08
C LYS A 192 2.65 11.25 9.28
N LEU A 193 2.53 10.10 9.92
CA LEU A 193 2.47 8.80 9.29
C LEU A 193 1.02 8.51 8.87
N CYS A 194 0.81 8.03 7.66
CA CYS A 194 -0.51 7.62 7.23
C CYS A 194 -0.90 6.30 7.90
N VAL A 195 -2.00 6.27 8.65
CA VAL A 195 -2.46 5.05 9.31
C VAL A 195 -2.79 3.92 8.33
N MET A 196 -3.23 4.25 7.11
CA MET A 196 -3.57 3.25 6.09
C MET A 196 -2.33 2.51 5.56
N GLU A 197 -1.14 3.09 5.68
CA GLU A 197 0.10 2.36 5.39
C GLU A 197 0.25 1.15 6.34
N PHE A 198 -0.03 1.31 7.61
CA PHE A 198 0.02 0.22 8.58
C PHE A 198 -1.13 -0.77 8.41
N ILE A 199 -2.35 -0.29 8.19
CA ILE A 199 -3.54 -1.14 8.14
C ILE A 199 -3.57 -1.98 6.85
N TYR A 200 -3.32 -1.35 5.69
CA TYR A 200 -3.59 -1.97 4.40
C TYR A 200 -2.48 -1.78 3.36
N LEU A 201 -2.03 -0.52 3.11
CA LEU A 201 -1.26 -0.19 1.91
C LEU A 201 0.12 -0.83 1.86
N SER A 202 0.91 -0.76 2.93
CA SER A 202 2.25 -1.33 2.94
C SER A 202 2.22 -2.86 3.04
N ARG A 203 3.24 -3.50 2.48
CA ARG A 203 3.43 -4.94 2.66
C ARG A 203 3.69 -5.28 4.13
N PRO A 204 3.28 -6.48 4.59
CA PRO A 204 3.54 -6.90 5.97
C PRO A 204 5.02 -6.93 6.35
N ASP A 205 5.87 -7.25 5.39
CA ASP A 205 7.33 -7.32 5.53
C ASP A 205 8.03 -5.95 5.36
N SER A 206 7.25 -4.87 5.27
CA SER A 206 7.74 -3.49 5.24
C SER A 206 7.77 -2.84 6.62
N GLU A 207 8.55 -1.78 6.70
CA GLU A 207 8.56 -0.82 7.79
C GLU A 207 8.15 0.57 7.29
N VAL A 208 7.39 1.29 8.08
CA VAL A 208 7.04 2.69 7.85
C VAL A 208 7.75 3.52 8.91
N ASP A 209 8.74 4.32 8.50
CA ASP A 209 9.63 5.07 9.41
C ASP A 209 10.26 4.21 10.53
N GLY A 210 10.66 2.99 10.20
CA GLY A 210 11.27 2.07 11.15
C GLY A 210 10.27 1.32 12.04
N HIS A 211 8.96 1.52 11.85
CA HIS A 211 7.92 0.79 12.59
C HIS A 211 7.45 -0.41 11.76
N PRO A 212 7.61 -1.65 12.26
CA PRO A 212 7.25 -2.86 11.51
C PRO A 212 5.74 -2.98 11.29
N VAL A 213 5.29 -3.06 10.04
CA VAL A 213 3.88 -3.18 9.66
C VAL A 213 3.25 -4.46 10.21
N TYR A 214 3.98 -5.58 10.15
CA TYR A 214 3.51 -6.87 10.64
C TYR A 214 3.14 -6.84 12.13
N GLU A 215 4.01 -6.28 12.96
CA GLU A 215 3.76 -6.21 14.41
C GLU A 215 2.61 -5.26 14.73
N PHE A 216 2.49 -4.15 14.00
CA PHE A 216 1.38 -3.22 14.14
C PHE A 216 0.03 -3.90 13.83
N ARG A 217 -0.06 -4.65 12.72
CA ARG A 217 -1.27 -5.42 12.35
C ARG A 217 -1.64 -6.47 13.40
N LYS A 218 -0.66 -7.17 13.95
CA LYS A 218 -0.89 -8.13 15.05
C LYS A 218 -1.45 -7.46 16.30
N ALA A 219 -0.92 -6.28 16.66
CA ALA A 219 -1.39 -5.54 17.81
C ALA A 219 -2.84 -5.05 17.63
N LEU A 220 -3.21 -4.56 16.44
CA LEU A 220 -4.61 -4.21 16.10
C LEU A 220 -5.54 -5.43 16.24
N ALA A 221 -5.14 -6.57 15.66
CA ALA A 221 -5.93 -7.81 15.71
C ALA A 221 -6.14 -8.32 17.14
N ARG A 222 -5.10 -8.23 17.98
CA ARG A 222 -5.19 -8.60 19.40
C ARG A 222 -6.22 -7.73 20.13
N ARG A 223 -6.20 -6.40 19.94
CA ARG A 223 -7.15 -5.49 20.59
C ARG A 223 -8.56 -5.73 20.10
N LEU A 224 -8.76 -5.88 18.79
CA LEU A 224 -10.04 -6.27 18.21
C LEU A 224 -10.59 -7.55 18.86
N ALA A 225 -9.78 -8.60 18.92
CA ALA A 225 -10.19 -9.89 19.50
C ALA A 225 -10.52 -9.79 20.99
N LEU A 226 -9.79 -9.03 21.78
CA LEU A 226 -10.11 -8.80 23.21
C LEU A 226 -11.46 -8.11 23.39
N GLY A 227 -11.82 -7.18 22.50
CA GLY A 227 -13.15 -6.57 22.47
C GLY A 227 -14.26 -7.57 22.14
N LEU A 228 -14.00 -8.53 21.25
CA LEU A 228 -14.95 -9.55 20.82
C LEU A 228 -15.15 -10.67 21.86
N ALA A 229 -14.14 -11.02 22.63
CA ALA A 229 -14.12 -12.17 23.53
C ALA A 229 -15.28 -12.23 24.54
N LYS A 230 -15.92 -11.10 24.81
CA LYS A 230 -17.01 -11.00 25.80
C LYS A 230 -18.38 -11.41 25.26
N TRP A 231 -18.57 -11.44 23.93
CA TRP A 231 -19.91 -11.60 23.35
C TRP A 231 -19.95 -12.43 22.06
N VAL A 232 -18.81 -12.70 21.41
CA VAL A 232 -18.75 -13.53 20.21
C VAL A 232 -18.37 -14.96 20.59
N ASP A 233 -19.27 -15.89 20.31
CA ASP A 233 -19.00 -17.33 20.42
C ASP A 233 -18.98 -17.95 19.02
N VAL A 234 -17.78 -18.29 18.55
CA VAL A 234 -17.53 -18.86 17.22
C VAL A 234 -16.75 -20.16 17.33
N ASP A 235 -16.88 -21.00 16.31
CA ASP A 235 -16.21 -22.30 16.26
C ASP A 235 -14.86 -22.20 15.55
N VAL A 236 -14.73 -21.22 14.64
CA VAL A 236 -13.55 -21.06 13.78
C VAL A 236 -13.35 -19.59 13.40
N VAL A 237 -12.09 -19.19 13.26
CA VAL A 237 -11.68 -17.88 12.74
C VAL A 237 -11.05 -18.07 11.37
N ILE A 238 -11.42 -17.23 10.42
CA ILE A 238 -10.82 -17.15 9.08
C ILE A 238 -10.41 -15.70 8.78
N GLY A 239 -9.38 -15.53 7.96
CA GLY A 239 -8.99 -14.22 7.43
C GLY A 239 -9.51 -14.00 6.02
N MET A 240 -9.87 -12.78 5.69
CA MET A 240 -10.11 -12.37 4.30
C MET A 240 -8.80 -12.52 3.50
N PRO A 241 -8.79 -13.18 2.35
CA PRO A 241 -7.59 -13.27 1.52
C PRO A 241 -7.27 -11.90 0.88
N GLU A 242 -6.06 -11.44 0.86
CA GLU A 242 -4.84 -11.95 1.54
C GLU A 242 -4.55 -11.13 2.78
N THR A 243 -5.09 -9.90 2.83
CA THR A 243 -4.79 -8.87 3.84
C THR A 243 -5.33 -9.22 5.23
N GLY A 244 -6.50 -9.83 5.31
CA GLY A 244 -7.13 -10.25 6.56
C GLY A 244 -6.49 -11.46 7.25
N ILE A 245 -5.58 -12.20 6.58
CA ILE A 245 -5.00 -13.44 7.12
C ILE A 245 -4.19 -13.17 8.39
N ILE A 246 -3.33 -12.17 8.39
CA ILE A 246 -2.50 -11.82 9.56
C ILE A 246 -3.39 -11.46 10.75
N TYR A 247 -4.43 -10.68 10.49
CA TYR A 247 -5.42 -10.29 11.50
C TYR A 247 -6.20 -11.51 12.02
N GLY A 248 -6.63 -12.38 11.13
CA GLY A 248 -7.36 -13.61 11.48
C GLY A 248 -6.54 -14.56 12.33
N ILE A 249 -5.27 -14.81 11.98
CA ILE A 249 -4.36 -15.66 12.77
C ILE A 249 -4.22 -15.10 14.19
N LYS A 250 -3.94 -13.80 14.33
CA LYS A 250 -3.74 -13.20 15.66
C LYS A 250 -5.04 -13.11 16.46
N ALA A 251 -6.16 -12.88 15.81
CA ALA A 251 -7.47 -12.92 16.45
C ALA A 251 -7.81 -14.34 16.96
N ALA A 252 -7.58 -15.38 16.16
CA ALA A 252 -7.76 -16.77 16.54
C ALA A 252 -6.93 -17.16 17.77
N GLU A 253 -5.65 -16.82 17.76
CA GLU A 253 -4.75 -17.03 18.89
C GLU A 253 -5.28 -16.35 20.17
N THR A 254 -5.71 -15.10 20.05
CA THR A 254 -6.19 -14.28 21.18
C THR A 254 -7.51 -14.84 21.75
N LEU A 255 -8.43 -15.28 20.88
CA LEU A 255 -9.72 -15.88 21.24
C LEU A 255 -9.59 -17.35 21.66
N ARG A 256 -8.42 -17.97 21.50
CA ARG A 256 -8.17 -19.40 21.70
C ARG A 256 -9.13 -20.28 20.87
N LYS A 257 -9.33 -19.87 19.62
CA LYS A 257 -10.14 -20.59 18.62
C LYS A 257 -9.24 -21.06 17.48
N PRO A 258 -9.59 -22.15 16.78
CA PRO A 258 -8.83 -22.57 15.60
C PRO A 258 -8.88 -21.52 14.51
N PHE A 259 -7.75 -21.30 13.83
CA PHE A 259 -7.68 -20.57 12.56
C PHE A 259 -7.74 -21.57 11.42
N GLU A 260 -8.59 -21.30 10.43
CA GLU A 260 -8.66 -22.09 9.19
C GLU A 260 -8.37 -21.20 7.98
N TYR A 261 -7.48 -21.65 7.12
CA TYR A 261 -7.26 -21.04 5.81
C TYR A 261 -8.34 -21.51 4.83
N ALA A 262 -9.55 -21.03 5.05
CA ALA A 262 -10.76 -21.62 4.48
C ALA A 262 -11.46 -20.72 3.44
N LEU A 263 -10.89 -19.60 3.08
CA LEU A 263 -11.36 -18.74 2.02
C LEU A 263 -10.18 -18.40 1.10
N LEU A 264 -10.27 -18.82 -0.16
CA LEU A 264 -9.18 -18.69 -1.12
C LEU A 264 -9.54 -17.67 -2.19
N ASN A 265 -8.57 -16.83 -2.54
CA ASN A 265 -8.70 -15.96 -3.71
C ASN A 265 -8.41 -16.78 -4.97
N ILE A 266 -9.35 -16.78 -5.91
CA ILE A 266 -9.14 -17.40 -7.24
C ILE A 266 -8.55 -16.32 -8.14
N GLU A 267 -7.23 -16.10 -8.06
CA GLU A 267 -6.53 -15.28 -9.03
C GLU A 267 -6.64 -15.91 -10.42
N ARG A 268 -7.24 -15.22 -11.37
CA ARG A 268 -7.13 -15.55 -12.78
C ARG A 268 -5.75 -15.16 -13.29
N ARG A 269 -4.75 -15.99 -13.07
CA ARG A 269 -3.41 -15.83 -13.70
C ARG A 269 -3.41 -15.95 -15.24
N ARG A 270 -4.59 -16.04 -15.89
CA ARG A 270 -4.71 -16.23 -17.35
C ARG A 270 -5.81 -15.38 -17.99
N SER A 271 -5.99 -14.14 -17.56
CA SER A 271 -7.01 -13.24 -18.17
C SER A 271 -6.61 -12.64 -19.53
N ALA A 272 -5.47 -13.04 -20.11
CA ALA A 272 -5.01 -12.50 -21.39
C ALA A 272 -5.67 -13.13 -22.65
N LEU A 273 -6.64 -14.05 -22.53
CA LEU A 273 -7.08 -14.85 -23.68
C LEU A 273 -8.59 -14.96 -23.94
N ARG A 274 -9.50 -14.30 -23.21
CA ARG A 274 -10.93 -14.33 -23.57
C ARG A 274 -11.67 -13.07 -23.15
N GLU A 275 -11.97 -12.23 -24.13
CA GLU A 275 -12.99 -11.19 -24.06
C GLU A 275 -14.35 -11.78 -24.51
N ASP A 276 -15.09 -12.44 -23.61
CA ASP A 276 -16.46 -12.86 -23.87
C ASP A 276 -17.42 -12.31 -22.82
N LEU A 277 -18.65 -11.94 -23.25
CA LEU A 277 -19.74 -11.37 -22.44
C LEU A 277 -20.12 -12.27 -21.23
N LEU A 278 -19.91 -13.57 -21.30
CA LEU A 278 -20.06 -14.52 -20.20
C LEU A 278 -19.05 -14.30 -19.07
N ASP A 279 -17.91 -13.68 -19.35
CA ASP A 279 -16.88 -13.36 -18.36
C ASP A 279 -17.26 -12.20 -17.45
N LYS A 280 -18.12 -11.27 -17.90
CA LYS A 280 -18.59 -10.16 -17.05
C LYS A 280 -19.59 -10.60 -15.98
N VAL A 281 -20.44 -11.58 -16.28
CA VAL A 281 -21.44 -12.11 -15.31
C VAL A 281 -20.80 -13.09 -14.34
N SER A 282 -19.81 -13.87 -14.79
CA SER A 282 -19.09 -14.83 -13.95
C SER A 282 -17.98 -14.18 -13.09
N SER A 283 -17.48 -12.99 -13.47
CA SER A 283 -16.37 -12.33 -12.75
C SER A 283 -16.77 -11.77 -11.38
N VAL A 284 -18.05 -11.51 -11.14
CA VAL A 284 -18.55 -10.98 -9.86
C VAL A 284 -18.69 -12.07 -8.80
N HIS A 285 -18.97 -13.33 -9.17
CA HIS A 285 -19.27 -14.42 -8.22
C HIS A 285 -18.14 -15.44 -8.02
N LEU A 286 -16.98 -15.29 -8.65
CA LEU A 286 -15.93 -16.33 -8.67
C LEU A 286 -14.60 -15.90 -8.04
N LYS A 287 -14.51 -14.74 -7.40
CA LYS A 287 -13.25 -14.30 -6.79
C LYS A 287 -12.84 -15.11 -5.56
N LEU A 288 -13.82 -15.57 -4.77
CA LEU A 288 -13.58 -16.25 -3.51
C LEU A 288 -14.10 -17.69 -3.53
N SER A 289 -13.26 -18.64 -3.18
CA SER A 289 -13.60 -20.07 -3.06
C SER A 289 -13.48 -20.54 -1.61
N PRO A 290 -14.59 -21.00 -0.98
CA PRO A 290 -14.55 -21.50 0.38
C PRO A 290 -14.12 -22.98 0.42
N VAL A 291 -13.34 -23.34 1.44
CA VAL A 291 -13.05 -24.74 1.79
C VAL A 291 -14.21 -25.29 2.60
N ILE A 292 -15.14 -26.00 1.94
CA ILE A 292 -16.43 -26.42 2.50
C ILE A 292 -16.26 -27.27 3.77
N SER A 293 -15.29 -28.20 3.79
CA SER A 293 -15.03 -29.09 4.93
C SER A 293 -14.62 -28.35 6.21
N ALA A 294 -13.99 -27.18 6.06
CA ALA A 294 -13.58 -26.35 7.18
C ALA A 294 -14.71 -25.45 7.73
N ILE A 295 -15.80 -25.25 6.98
CA ILE A 295 -16.83 -24.24 7.27
C ILE A 295 -18.19 -24.84 7.60
N ARG A 296 -18.57 -25.95 6.93
CA ARG A 296 -19.93 -26.48 7.01
C ARG A 296 -20.43 -26.67 8.42
N GLY A 297 -21.58 -26.09 8.76
CA GLY A 297 -22.25 -26.17 10.04
C GLY A 297 -21.58 -25.40 11.19
N ARG A 298 -20.49 -24.68 10.94
CA ARG A 298 -19.74 -23.92 11.94
C ARG A 298 -20.19 -22.46 12.01
N ARG A 299 -20.03 -21.85 13.18
CA ARG A 299 -20.10 -20.41 13.41
C ARG A 299 -18.72 -19.82 13.09
N VAL A 300 -18.66 -18.93 12.11
CA VAL A 300 -17.42 -18.42 11.53
C VAL A 300 -17.20 -16.97 11.97
N LEU A 301 -16.00 -16.63 12.41
CA LEU A 301 -15.52 -15.25 12.50
C LEU A 301 -14.65 -14.96 11.28
N LEU A 302 -15.13 -14.11 10.38
CA LEU A 302 -14.37 -13.56 9.26
C LEU A 302 -13.69 -12.26 9.72
N VAL A 303 -12.38 -12.21 9.63
CA VAL A 303 -11.58 -11.03 9.99
C VAL A 303 -11.00 -10.38 8.75
N ASP A 304 -11.15 -9.04 8.64
CA ASP A 304 -10.53 -8.27 7.57
C ASP A 304 -9.80 -7.04 8.12
N ASP A 305 -8.95 -6.44 7.31
CA ASP A 305 -8.18 -5.24 7.68
C ASP A 305 -9.04 -3.98 7.74
N SER A 306 -9.85 -3.73 6.72
CA SER A 306 -10.63 -2.51 6.55
C SER A 306 -11.92 -2.76 5.76
N LEU A 307 -12.88 -1.85 5.88
CA LEU A 307 -14.18 -1.95 5.22
C LEU A 307 -14.55 -0.60 4.59
N LEU A 308 -14.52 -0.54 3.26
CA LEU A 308 -14.91 0.64 2.49
C LEU A 308 -16.38 0.55 2.03
N THR A 309 -16.65 -0.14 0.93
CA THR A 309 -18.00 -0.26 0.33
C THR A 309 -18.78 -1.48 0.82
N GLY A 310 -18.10 -2.46 1.38
CA GLY A 310 -18.69 -3.72 1.84
C GLY A 310 -18.86 -4.80 0.77
N ILE A 311 -18.52 -4.53 -0.48
CA ILE A 311 -18.70 -5.48 -1.60
C ILE A 311 -17.97 -6.79 -1.32
N SER A 312 -16.68 -6.75 -0.97
CA SER A 312 -15.87 -7.95 -0.72
C SER A 312 -16.37 -8.76 0.49
N ILE A 313 -16.81 -8.10 1.56
CA ILE A 313 -17.38 -8.76 2.74
C ILE A 313 -18.72 -9.43 2.38
N LYS A 314 -19.55 -8.77 1.59
CA LYS A 314 -20.82 -9.36 1.11
C LYS A 314 -20.58 -10.62 0.27
N GLU A 315 -19.66 -10.57 -0.69
CA GLU A 315 -19.26 -11.73 -1.51
C GLU A 315 -18.73 -12.87 -0.64
N ALA A 316 -17.89 -12.56 0.35
CA ALA A 316 -17.36 -13.55 1.28
C ALA A 316 -18.46 -14.17 2.13
N SER A 317 -19.37 -13.37 2.72
CA SER A 317 -20.45 -13.87 3.56
C SER A 317 -21.41 -14.77 2.78
N GLN A 318 -21.78 -14.38 1.55
CA GLN A 318 -22.60 -15.19 0.65
C GLN A 318 -21.91 -16.51 0.29
N SER A 319 -20.60 -16.46 -0.01
CA SER A 319 -19.81 -17.67 -0.29
C SER A 319 -19.77 -18.62 0.92
N LEU A 320 -19.58 -18.09 2.12
CA LEU A 320 -19.55 -18.87 3.37
C LEU A 320 -20.92 -19.46 3.71
N ARG A 321 -22.00 -18.69 3.56
CA ARG A 321 -23.36 -19.17 3.88
C ARG A 321 -23.89 -20.14 2.84
N HIS A 322 -23.96 -19.69 1.58
CA HIS A 322 -24.72 -20.41 0.56
C HIS A 322 -23.92 -21.53 -0.11
N ARG A 323 -22.58 -21.37 -0.22
CA ARG A 323 -21.72 -22.37 -0.86
C ARG A 323 -21.08 -23.32 0.15
N ALA A 324 -20.60 -22.80 1.30
CA ALA A 324 -19.93 -23.60 2.31
C ALA A 324 -20.86 -24.10 3.42
N GLY A 325 -22.06 -23.52 3.60
CA GLY A 325 -23.02 -23.92 4.61
C GLY A 325 -22.60 -23.53 6.04
N ALA A 326 -22.01 -22.35 6.21
CA ALA A 326 -21.76 -21.76 7.51
C ALA A 326 -23.09 -21.58 8.28
N LYS A 327 -23.08 -21.91 9.58
CA LYS A 327 -24.24 -21.74 10.45
C LYS A 327 -24.46 -20.27 10.78
N GLU A 328 -23.40 -19.58 11.12
CA GLU A 328 -23.36 -18.13 11.41
C GLU A 328 -22.09 -17.54 10.80
N VAL A 329 -22.19 -16.27 10.37
CA VAL A 329 -21.06 -15.50 9.85
C VAL A 329 -20.97 -14.18 10.61
N HIS A 330 -19.97 -14.08 11.46
CA HIS A 330 -19.61 -12.87 12.20
C HIS A 330 -18.45 -12.19 11.50
N VAL A 331 -18.47 -10.85 11.40
CA VAL A 331 -17.42 -10.08 10.74
C VAL A 331 -16.76 -9.13 11.72
N ALA A 332 -15.43 -9.13 11.72
CA ALA A 332 -14.61 -8.22 12.54
C ALA A 332 -13.58 -7.51 11.67
N ILE A 333 -13.58 -6.18 11.73
CA ILE A 333 -12.73 -5.30 10.95
C ILE A 333 -11.65 -4.70 11.86
N ALA A 334 -10.39 -4.89 11.49
CA ALA A 334 -9.24 -4.48 12.31
C ALA A 334 -8.93 -2.98 12.24
N SER A 335 -9.57 -2.25 11.34
CA SER A 335 -9.55 -0.79 11.36
C SER A 335 -10.78 -0.22 12.07
N PRO A 336 -10.70 1.03 12.56
CA PRO A 336 -11.88 1.84 12.80
C PRO A 336 -12.66 2.09 11.51
N ARG A 337 -13.89 2.57 11.64
CA ARG A 337 -14.74 2.90 10.49
C ARG A 337 -14.08 3.96 9.62
N ILE A 338 -14.07 3.70 8.33
CA ILE A 338 -13.62 4.67 7.32
C ILE A 338 -14.85 5.49 6.93
N VAL A 339 -14.86 6.76 7.30
CA VAL A 339 -16.01 7.67 7.14
C VAL A 339 -15.75 8.79 6.14
N ARG A 340 -14.52 8.92 5.63
CA ARG A 340 -14.12 9.94 4.66
C ARG A 340 -13.14 9.40 3.63
N SER A 341 -13.28 9.88 2.41
CA SER A 341 -12.27 9.71 1.36
C SER A 341 -11.01 10.50 1.72
N CYS A 342 -9.87 9.99 1.30
CA CYS A 342 -8.59 10.64 1.54
C CYS A 342 -8.34 11.80 0.56
N PRO A 343 -8.13 13.04 1.03
CA PRO A 343 -7.77 14.17 0.15
C PRO A 343 -6.27 14.21 -0.18
N TYR A 344 -5.47 13.36 0.48
CA TYR A 344 -4.01 13.39 0.45
C TYR A 344 -3.38 12.34 -0.48
N GLY A 345 -4.18 11.75 -1.39
CA GLY A 345 -3.65 10.93 -2.48
C GLY A 345 -3.80 9.42 -2.33
N ILE A 346 -4.54 8.90 -1.33
CA ILE A 346 -4.98 7.51 -1.34
C ILE A 346 -6.26 7.44 -2.18
N ASP A 347 -6.29 6.51 -3.13
CA ASP A 347 -7.48 6.27 -3.93
C ASP A 347 -8.54 5.55 -3.09
N MET A 348 -9.65 6.22 -2.85
CA MET A 348 -10.79 5.74 -2.06
C MET A 348 -12.10 6.12 -2.73
N PRO A 349 -13.17 5.33 -2.54
CA PRO A 349 -14.50 5.72 -2.95
C PRO A 349 -14.93 7.05 -2.32
N PRO A 350 -15.80 7.84 -2.98
CA PRO A 350 -16.32 9.06 -2.38
C PRO A 350 -17.14 8.76 -1.12
N ASP A 351 -17.25 9.74 -0.23
CA ASP A 351 -17.83 9.59 1.12
C ASP A 351 -19.23 8.95 1.12
N ASN A 352 -20.04 9.23 0.11
CA ASN A 352 -21.40 8.68 -0.04
C ASN A 352 -21.44 7.20 -0.45
N GLN A 353 -20.33 6.62 -0.87
CA GLN A 353 -20.18 5.19 -1.20
C GLN A 353 -19.54 4.39 -0.06
N LEU A 354 -19.07 5.05 0.99
CA LEU A 354 -18.51 4.39 2.16
C LEU A 354 -19.66 3.75 2.97
N LEU A 355 -19.52 2.46 3.28
CA LEU A 355 -20.55 1.71 4.04
C LEU A 355 -20.87 2.37 5.38
N ALA A 356 -19.86 2.92 6.06
CA ALA A 356 -20.02 3.60 7.33
C ALA A 356 -20.96 4.80 7.28
N ASN A 357 -21.15 5.41 6.10
CA ASN A 357 -22.04 6.56 5.86
C ASN A 357 -23.37 6.16 5.22
N ALA A 358 -23.47 4.96 4.64
CA ALA A 358 -24.66 4.51 3.93
C ALA A 358 -25.80 4.11 4.87
N PHE A 359 -25.51 3.79 6.14
CA PHE A 359 -26.49 3.30 7.10
C PHE A 359 -26.43 4.08 8.41
N SER A 360 -27.57 4.59 8.84
CA SER A 360 -27.72 5.19 10.17
C SER A 360 -27.78 4.15 11.29
N ASN A 361 -28.12 2.91 10.95
CA ASN A 361 -28.24 1.78 11.85
C ASN A 361 -27.40 0.60 11.35
N TYR A 362 -26.54 0.03 12.22
CA TYR A 362 -25.69 -1.12 11.87
C TYR A 362 -26.45 -2.41 11.59
N ALA A 363 -27.64 -2.58 12.17
CA ALA A 363 -28.48 -3.74 11.86
C ALA A 363 -28.88 -3.78 10.37
N ASP A 364 -28.99 -2.64 9.72
CA ASP A 364 -29.29 -2.59 8.27
C ASP A 364 -28.05 -2.90 7.44
N ALA A 365 -26.88 -2.44 7.86
CA ALA A 365 -25.61 -2.85 7.24
C ALA A 365 -25.39 -4.36 7.35
N GLN A 366 -25.64 -4.97 8.50
CA GLN A 366 -25.55 -6.41 8.71
C GLN A 366 -26.47 -7.20 7.78
N LYS A 367 -27.73 -6.75 7.60
CA LYS A 367 -28.69 -7.38 6.67
C LYS A 367 -28.20 -7.31 5.23
N VAL A 368 -27.68 -6.15 4.79
CA VAL A 368 -27.18 -5.95 3.42
C VAL A 368 -25.94 -6.81 3.15
N LEU A 369 -25.08 -6.97 4.15
CA LEU A 369 -23.89 -7.81 4.06
C LEU A 369 -24.17 -9.30 4.30
N GLU A 370 -25.39 -9.66 4.73
CA GLU A 370 -25.83 -11.01 5.07
C GLU A 370 -24.97 -11.63 6.19
N VAL A 371 -24.67 -10.86 7.24
CA VAL A 371 -23.86 -11.28 8.40
C VAL A 371 -24.66 -11.23 9.70
N ASP A 372 -24.32 -12.07 10.67
CA ASP A 372 -24.99 -12.13 11.97
C ASP A 372 -24.49 -11.05 12.91
N SER A 373 -23.23 -10.63 12.76
CA SER A 373 -22.67 -9.45 13.43
C SER A 373 -21.59 -8.77 12.62
N LEU A 374 -21.42 -7.47 12.85
CA LEU A 374 -20.38 -6.64 12.23
C LEU A 374 -19.78 -5.73 13.29
N THR A 375 -18.47 -5.81 13.46
CA THR A 375 -17.72 -5.05 14.47
C THR A 375 -16.47 -4.44 13.85
N TRP A 376 -16.14 -3.24 14.27
CA TRP A 376 -14.88 -2.56 13.95
C TRP A 376 -14.05 -2.37 15.21
N LEU A 377 -12.74 -2.29 15.03
CA LEU A 377 -11.86 -1.73 16.05
C LEU A 377 -12.31 -0.30 16.38
N ASN A 378 -12.26 0.10 17.62
CA ASN A 378 -12.51 1.50 17.96
C ASN A 378 -11.26 2.38 17.75
N LEU A 379 -11.46 3.69 17.65
CA LEU A 379 -10.37 4.63 17.36
C LEU A 379 -9.38 4.75 18.54
N ASP A 380 -9.84 4.61 19.77
CA ASP A 380 -8.98 4.66 20.95
C ASP A 380 -8.04 3.47 21.03
N ASP A 381 -8.50 2.26 20.63
CA ASP A 381 -7.66 1.07 20.51
C ASP A 381 -6.62 1.21 19.40
N LEU A 382 -6.94 1.90 18.29
CA LEU A 382 -5.98 2.24 17.27
C LEU A 382 -4.88 3.16 17.82
N TYR A 383 -5.25 4.24 18.52
CA TYR A 383 -4.27 5.15 19.11
C TYR A 383 -3.44 4.49 20.22
N ALA A 384 -4.04 3.63 21.01
CA ALA A 384 -3.30 2.85 22.00
C ALA A 384 -2.31 1.88 21.33
N THR A 385 -2.66 1.29 20.17
CA THR A 385 -1.74 0.47 19.38
C THR A 385 -0.59 1.31 18.82
N ALA A 386 -0.88 2.48 18.27
CA ALA A 386 0.14 3.39 17.77
C ALA A 386 1.13 3.81 18.87
N ASN A 387 0.63 4.15 20.05
CA ASN A 387 1.45 4.52 21.19
C ASN A 387 2.33 3.36 21.69
N GLU A 388 1.81 2.13 21.72
CA GLU A 388 2.61 0.92 22.04
C GLU A 388 3.72 0.69 20.99
N ALA A 389 3.50 1.06 19.73
CA ALA A 389 4.50 1.01 18.67
C ALA A 389 5.48 2.22 18.69
N GLY A 390 5.36 3.13 19.64
CA GLY A 390 6.19 4.33 19.74
C GLY A 390 5.76 5.49 18.83
N ILE A 391 4.55 5.43 18.27
CA ILE A 391 3.98 6.47 17.41
C ILE A 391 2.99 7.31 18.22
N ASP A 392 3.32 8.57 18.44
CA ASP A 392 2.43 9.50 19.10
C ASP A 392 1.17 9.75 18.25
N ARG A 393 0.03 9.93 18.91
CA ARG A 393 -1.25 10.23 18.27
C ARG A 393 -1.16 11.40 17.30
N ASP A 394 -0.44 12.46 17.67
CA ASP A 394 -0.31 13.69 16.87
C ASP A 394 0.57 13.50 15.62
N HIS A 395 1.37 12.43 15.58
CA HIS A 395 2.17 12.02 14.42
C HIS A 395 1.46 10.99 13.53
N LEU A 396 0.19 10.63 13.82
CA LEU A 396 -0.58 9.71 13.03
C LEU A 396 -1.70 10.44 12.28
N CYS A 397 -1.72 10.31 10.95
CA CYS A 397 -2.84 10.78 10.14
C CYS A 397 -3.98 9.76 10.19
N THR A 398 -5.09 10.16 10.79
CA THR A 398 -6.34 9.38 10.89
C THR A 398 -7.53 10.09 10.24
N TYR A 399 -7.28 11.00 9.30
CA TYR A 399 -8.31 11.82 8.65
C TYR A 399 -9.49 10.99 8.13
N CYS A 400 -9.23 9.91 7.42
CA CYS A 400 -10.28 9.05 6.85
C CYS A 400 -11.12 8.30 7.89
N LEU A 401 -10.64 8.19 9.14
CA LEU A 401 -11.30 7.50 10.25
C LEU A 401 -12.10 8.44 11.16
N ARG A 402 -11.95 9.77 10.99
CA ARG A 402 -12.56 10.79 11.84
C ARG A 402 -13.71 11.47 11.11
N GLY A 403 -14.84 11.62 11.80
CA GLY A 403 -16.01 12.32 11.27
C GLY A 403 -15.90 13.85 11.32
N ASP A 404 -14.94 14.40 12.06
CA ASP A 404 -14.72 15.83 12.22
C ASP A 404 -13.91 16.42 11.03
N LYS A 405 -14.17 17.70 10.71
CA LYS A 405 -13.63 18.40 9.54
C LYS A 405 -12.19 18.94 9.78
N HIS A 406 -11.46 18.45 10.75
CA HIS A 406 -10.12 18.96 11.00
C HIS A 406 -9.17 18.53 9.87
N GLU A 407 -8.74 19.50 9.08
CA GLU A 407 -7.59 19.36 8.19
C GLU A 407 -6.34 18.97 8.97
N LEU A 408 -5.35 18.45 8.26
CA LEU A 408 -4.02 18.27 8.87
C LEU A 408 -3.52 19.66 9.28
N ASP A 409 -3.46 19.92 10.58
CA ASP A 409 -2.65 21.03 11.11
C ASP A 409 -1.19 20.67 10.83
N LEU A 410 -0.59 21.34 9.86
CA LEU A 410 0.80 21.16 9.43
C LEU A 410 1.75 22.09 10.21
#